data_cfe5d6a9ba8294054c4aa27e3f035e04
#
_entry.id   cfe5d6a9ba8294054c4aa27e3f035e04
#
_cell.length_a   1.000
_cell.length_b   1.000
_cell.length_c   1.000
_cell.angle_alpha   90.00
_cell.angle_beta   90.00
_cell.angle_gamma   90.00
#
_symmetry.space_group_name_H-M   'P 1'
#
loop_
_entity.id
_entity.type
_entity.pdbx_description
1 polymer ?
#
loop_
_entity_poly.entity_id
_entity_poly.type
_entity_poly.pdbx_seq_one_letter_code
_entity_poly.pdbx_strand_id
1 'polypeptide(L)'
;TFISKFLDLTREYQRVKDQLWRARNDNEKLANRNRALQKESDELKLIKGELGSEQYEEILDIAYQRIEDEEQRQEQARQAKQKNHKWEMSL
;
A
#
# COMPACT_ATOMS: atom_id res chain seq x y z
N THR A 1 6.34 -44.59 17.42
CA THR A 1 5.61 -44.84 18.70
C THR A 1 4.30 -44.04 18.74
N PHE A 2 3.39 -44.49 19.57
CA PHE A 2 2.11 -43.80 19.78
C PHE A 2 2.31 -42.37 20.28
N ILE A 3 3.24 -42.14 21.18
CA ILE A 3 3.58 -40.81 21.73
C ILE A 3 4.11 -39.90 20.65
N SER A 4 4.99 -40.40 19.78
CA SER A 4 5.55 -39.61 18.67
C SER A 4 4.46 -39.17 17.70
N LYS A 5 3.55 -40.06 17.31
CA LYS A 5 2.41 -39.74 16.44
C LYS A 5 1.45 -38.72 17.09
N PHE A 6 1.22 -38.86 18.39
CA PHE A 6 0.38 -37.91 19.13
C PHE A 6 0.99 -36.52 19.16
N LEU A 7 2.30 -36.41 19.38
CA LEU A 7 3.02 -35.12 19.36
C LEU A 7 2.98 -34.47 17.96
N ASP A 8 3.16 -35.28 16.91
CA ASP A 8 3.11 -34.79 15.54
C ASP A 8 1.72 -34.23 15.18
N LEU A 9 0.66 -34.93 15.58
CA LEU A 9 -0.72 -34.48 15.40
C LEU A 9 -1.01 -33.19 16.17
N THR A 10 -0.50 -33.06 17.38
CA THR A 10 -0.66 -31.87 18.21
C THR A 10 0.02 -30.65 17.56
N ARG A 11 1.24 -30.83 17.04
CA ARG A 11 1.97 -29.78 16.31
C ARG A 11 1.25 -29.37 15.05
N GLU A 12 0.76 -30.35 14.30
CA GLU A 12 0.00 -30.09 13.07
C GLU A 12 -1.30 -29.33 13.35
N TYR A 13 -2.04 -29.74 14.38
CA TYR A 13 -3.24 -29.04 14.82
C TYR A 13 -2.94 -27.59 15.19
N GLN A 14 -1.88 -27.36 15.96
CA GLN A 14 -1.48 -26.01 16.38
C GLN A 14 -1.10 -25.16 15.17
N ARG A 15 -0.38 -25.70 14.21
CA ARG A 15 0.02 -25.01 12.97
C ARG A 15 -1.21 -24.60 12.16
N VAL A 16 -2.16 -25.49 11.96
CA VAL A 16 -3.41 -25.20 11.22
C VAL A 16 -4.23 -24.13 11.94
N LYS A 17 -4.32 -24.22 13.26
CA LYS A 17 -5.02 -23.23 14.09
C LYS A 17 -4.41 -21.84 13.93
N ASP A 18 -3.08 -21.73 13.96
CA ASP A 18 -2.36 -20.48 13.78
C ASP A 18 -2.56 -19.91 12.38
N GLN A 19 -2.52 -20.76 11.36
CA GLN A 19 -2.79 -20.34 9.97
C GLN A 19 -4.22 -19.82 9.81
N LEU A 20 -5.19 -20.49 10.42
CA LEU A 20 -6.59 -20.06 10.39
C LEU A 20 -6.77 -18.70 11.07
N TRP A 21 -6.13 -18.51 12.21
CA TRP A 21 -6.18 -17.23 12.92
C TRP A 21 -5.61 -16.09 12.08
N ARG A 22 -4.44 -16.32 11.44
CA ARG A 22 -3.81 -15.33 10.54
C ARG A 22 -4.70 -15.01 9.35
N ALA A 23 -5.28 -16.03 8.72
CA ALA A 23 -6.19 -15.83 7.58
C ALA A 23 -7.41 -15.01 7.96
N ARG A 24 -8.01 -15.27 9.13
CA ARG A 24 -9.15 -14.49 9.64
C ARG A 24 -8.76 -13.03 9.92
N ASN A 25 -7.59 -12.83 10.52
CA ASN A 25 -7.08 -11.49 10.81
C ASN A 25 -6.79 -10.70 9.54
N ASP A 26 -6.19 -11.34 8.53
CA ASP A 26 -5.93 -10.74 7.22
C ASP A 26 -7.23 -10.39 6.50
N ASN A 27 -8.23 -11.26 6.55
CA ASN A 27 -9.55 -11.01 5.96
C ASN A 27 -10.24 -9.81 6.63
N GLU A 28 -10.15 -9.68 7.93
CA GLU A 28 -10.70 -8.52 8.66
C GLU A 28 -10.02 -7.21 8.24
N LYS A 29 -8.69 -7.22 8.13
CA LYS A 29 -7.92 -6.06 7.65
C LYS A 29 -8.31 -5.67 6.24
N LEU A 30 -8.46 -6.66 5.34
CA LEU A 30 -8.88 -6.43 3.96
C LEU A 30 -10.31 -5.86 3.89
N ALA A 31 -11.23 -6.39 4.69
CA ALA A 31 -12.60 -5.88 4.76
C ALA A 31 -12.64 -4.42 5.23
N ASN A 32 -11.85 -4.07 6.25
CA ASN A 32 -11.74 -2.71 6.74
C ASN A 32 -11.15 -1.77 5.68
N ARG A 33 -10.10 -2.21 4.97
CA ARG A 33 -9.50 -1.46 3.88
C ARG A 33 -10.49 -1.25 2.74
N ASN A 34 -11.26 -2.27 2.37
CA ASN A 34 -12.26 -2.17 1.33
C ASN A 34 -13.36 -1.17 1.68
N ARG A 35 -13.81 -1.13 2.93
CA ARG A 35 -14.79 -0.13 3.40
C ARG A 35 -14.22 1.28 3.31
N ALA A 36 -12.97 1.48 3.72
CA ALA A 36 -12.31 2.78 3.63
C ALA A 36 -12.17 3.24 2.17
N LEU A 37 -11.76 2.35 1.26
CA LEU A 37 -11.66 2.65 -0.16
C LEU A 37 -13.01 2.95 -0.79
N GLN A 38 -14.06 2.23 -0.40
CA GLN A 38 -15.42 2.49 -0.87
C GLN A 38 -15.91 3.87 -0.43
N LYS A 39 -15.62 4.26 0.80
CA LYS A 39 -15.95 5.59 1.33
C LYS A 39 -15.24 6.69 0.53
N GLU A 40 -13.95 6.54 0.28
CA GLU A 40 -13.18 7.49 -0.53
C GLU A 40 -13.72 7.59 -1.95
N SER A 41 -14.05 6.45 -2.57
CA SER A 41 -14.65 6.41 -3.90
C SER A 41 -15.99 7.14 -3.94
N ASP A 42 -16.84 6.95 -2.95
CA ASP A 42 -18.13 7.63 -2.84
C ASP A 42 -17.97 9.14 -2.66
N GLU A 43 -17.01 9.56 -1.83
CA GLU A 43 -16.68 10.97 -1.64
C GLU A 43 -16.18 11.62 -2.94
N LEU A 44 -15.34 10.93 -3.71
CA LEU A 44 -14.88 11.41 -5.01
C LEU A 44 -16.02 11.57 -6.00
N LYS A 45 -16.97 10.65 -6.02
CA LYS A 45 -18.17 10.75 -6.87
C LYS A 45 -19.02 11.96 -6.50
N LEU A 46 -19.18 12.23 -5.20
CA LEU A 46 -19.90 13.42 -4.73
C LEU A 46 -19.20 14.70 -5.18
N ILE A 47 -17.89 14.79 -5.02
CA ILE A 47 -17.08 15.95 -5.44
C ILE A 47 -17.20 16.16 -6.95
N LYS A 48 -17.09 15.08 -7.72
CA LYS A 48 -17.24 15.13 -9.17
C LYS A 48 -18.63 15.64 -9.59
N GLY A 49 -19.66 15.20 -8.89
CA GLY A 49 -21.04 15.66 -9.13
C GLY A 49 -21.24 17.15 -8.86
N GLU A 50 -20.62 17.67 -7.80
CA GLU A 50 -20.72 19.10 -7.44
C GLU A 50 -19.91 20.00 -8.36
N LEU A 51 -18.70 19.58 -8.78
CA LEU A 51 -17.81 20.36 -9.64
C LEU A 51 -18.19 20.32 -11.11
N GLY A 52 -18.83 19.23 -11.56
CA GLY A 52 -19.01 18.93 -12.97
C GLY A 52 -17.77 18.28 -13.59
N SER A 53 -17.99 17.54 -14.68
CA SER A 53 -16.95 16.71 -15.29
C SER A 53 -15.72 17.49 -15.77
N GLU A 54 -15.93 18.66 -16.37
CA GLU A 54 -14.82 19.47 -16.91
C GLU A 54 -13.91 20.01 -15.80
N GLN A 55 -14.49 20.58 -14.76
CA GLN A 55 -13.72 21.11 -13.64
C GLN A 55 -13.00 19.99 -12.88
N TYR A 56 -13.65 18.85 -12.71
CA TYR A 56 -13.06 17.69 -12.08
C TYR A 56 -11.84 17.18 -12.85
N GLU A 57 -11.92 17.10 -14.19
CA GLU A 57 -10.81 16.67 -15.04
C GLU A 57 -9.66 17.69 -15.01
N GLU A 58 -9.96 18.98 -15.03
CA GLU A 58 -8.93 20.03 -14.90
C GLU A 58 -8.16 19.91 -13.58
N ILE A 59 -8.87 19.69 -12.48
CA ILE A 59 -8.26 19.53 -11.16
C ILE A 59 -7.41 18.26 -11.11
N LEU A 60 -7.87 17.16 -11.71
CA LEU A 60 -7.10 15.93 -11.82
C LEU A 60 -5.82 16.13 -12.62
N ASP A 61 -5.89 16.80 -13.75
CA ASP A 61 -4.71 17.07 -14.58
C ASP A 61 -3.67 17.90 -13.82
N ILE A 62 -4.11 18.91 -13.09
CA ILE A 62 -3.22 19.71 -12.23
C ILE A 62 -2.60 18.86 -11.14
N ALA A 63 -3.39 17.99 -10.51
CA ALA A 63 -2.91 17.10 -9.45
C ALA A 63 -1.87 16.10 -9.98
N TYR A 64 -2.12 15.48 -11.12
CA TYR A 64 -1.16 14.58 -11.76
C TYR A 64 0.13 15.30 -12.16
N GLN A 65 0.02 16.51 -12.68
CA GLN A 65 1.20 17.31 -13.02
C GLN A 65 2.05 17.62 -11.78
N ARG A 66 1.42 17.94 -10.66
CA ARG A 66 2.13 18.17 -9.39
C ARG A 66 2.84 16.91 -8.89
N ILE A 67 2.21 15.76 -9.04
CA ILE A 67 2.82 14.47 -8.66
C ILE A 67 4.05 14.18 -9.51
N GLU A 68 3.95 14.37 -10.83
CA GLU A 68 5.10 14.20 -11.74
C GLU A 68 6.24 15.16 -11.40
N ASP A 69 5.94 16.43 -11.15
CA ASP A 69 6.94 17.43 -10.78
C ASP A 69 7.64 17.07 -9.48
N GLU A 70 6.92 16.55 -8.49
CA GLU A 70 7.46 16.11 -7.23
C GLU A 70 8.35 14.88 -7.39
N GLU A 71 7.93 13.90 -8.19
CA GLU A 71 8.73 12.71 -8.50
C GLU A 71 10.03 13.09 -9.21
N GLN A 72 9.98 14.02 -10.17
CA GLN A 72 11.17 14.52 -10.85
C GLN A 72 12.13 15.24 -9.90
N ARG A 73 11.61 16.04 -8.99
CA ARG A 73 12.44 16.72 -7.97
C ARG A 73 13.10 15.72 -7.05
N GLN A 74 12.39 14.68 -6.60
CA GLN A 74 12.95 13.62 -5.77
C GLN A 74 14.04 12.84 -6.52
N GLU A 75 13.82 12.53 -7.80
CA GLU A 75 14.79 11.84 -8.62
C GLU A 75 16.06 12.68 -8.83
N GLN A 76 15.92 13.97 -9.13
CA GLN A 76 17.05 14.88 -9.27
C GLN A 76 17.84 15.03 -7.97
N ALA A 77 17.17 15.12 -6.83
CA ALA A 77 17.80 15.17 -5.52
C ALA A 77 18.58 13.88 -5.22
N ARG A 78 18.02 12.73 -5.58
CA ARG A 78 18.67 11.43 -5.41
C ARG A 78 19.91 11.32 -6.29
N GLN A 79 19.83 11.73 -7.54
CA GLN A 79 20.97 11.75 -8.46
C GLN A 79 22.08 12.69 -7.98
N ALA A 80 21.72 13.87 -7.49
CA ALA A 80 22.68 14.82 -6.93
C ALA A 80 23.42 14.23 -5.72
N LYS A 81 22.71 13.52 -4.83
CA LYS A 81 23.32 12.83 -3.69
C LYS A 81 24.29 11.73 -4.15
N GLN A 82 23.93 10.96 -5.16
CA GLN A 82 24.80 9.93 -5.70
C GLN A 82 26.08 10.52 -6.32
N LYS A 83 25.96 11.61 -7.06
CA LYS A 83 27.11 12.31 -7.64
C LYS A 83 28.04 12.84 -6.56
N ASN A 84 27.52 13.48 -5.54
CA ASN A 84 28.29 13.97 -4.41
C ASN A 84 28.99 12.84 -3.67
N HIS A 85 28.33 11.73 -3.44
CA HIS A 85 28.90 10.56 -2.80
C HIS A 85 30.07 9.97 -3.61
N LYS A 86 29.90 9.83 -4.93
CA LYS A 86 30.98 9.38 -5.83
C LYS A 86 32.18 10.33 -5.79
N TRP A 87 31.94 11.62 -5.74
CA TRP A 87 32.98 12.64 -5.69
C TRP A 87 33.77 12.57 -4.39
N GLU A 88 33.10 12.40 -3.26
CA GLU A 88 33.74 12.20 -1.94
C GLU A 88 34.58 10.93 -1.90
N MET A 89 34.12 9.84 -2.52
CA MET A 89 34.86 8.58 -2.58
C MET A 89 36.08 8.63 -3.50
N SER A 90 36.15 9.56 -4.46
CA SER A 90 37.29 9.72 -5.35
C SER A 90 38.36 10.64 -4.79
N LEU A 91 38.14 11.30 -3.71
CA LEU A 91 39.09 12.09 -2.96
C LEU A 91 39.85 11.23 -1.97
#